data_b3e03ec127bdab033cffe5cadaed81fb
#
_entry.id   b3e03ec127bdab033cffe5cadaed81fb
#
_cell.length_a   1.000
_cell.length_b   1.000
_cell.length_c   1.000
_cell.angle_alpha   90.00
_cell.angle_beta   90.00
_cell.angle_gamma   90.00
#
_symmetry.space_group_name_H-M   'P 1'
#
loop_
_entity.id
_entity.type
_entity.pdbx_description
1 polymer ?
#
loop_
_entity_poly.entity_id
_entity_poly.type
_entity_poly.pdbx_seq_one_letter_code
_entity_poly.pdbx_strand_id
1 'polypeptide(L)'
;MDTIALGISATKLISLLGSKRAPLLLDVRRAAAFDADSVVIASATWRDPFAVDDWLKFLPHHREIVVYCVHGHEISKNTCSALRTSGSGRLISHFLEGGIEAWKAAGGPTIKKGAAPGIPSAVNNPSKWITRERPKIDRIACPWMIRRFIDPMAEFIYAPSDQVLVRAQQQSAIPYDVPGVQFSHRGDRCSFDALIEDFQINDPALDALALIVRGADTGKPQLAAQSAGLLAISLGLSALYADDHQMLDEGMNVYDALYAWIKTARAEVHNADFFKQP
;
A
#
# COMPACT_ATOMS: atom_id res chain seq x y z
N MET A 1 -1.39 35.88 2.88
CA MET A 1 -0.58 34.64 2.85
C MET A 1 -1.40 33.61 3.62
N ASP A 2 -2.09 32.74 2.92
CA ASP A 2 -2.84 31.66 3.56
C ASP A 2 -1.86 30.77 4.31
N THR A 3 -2.04 30.68 5.61
CA THR A 3 -1.24 29.80 6.47
C THR A 3 -1.68 28.38 6.14
N ILE A 4 -0.96 27.73 5.21
CA ILE A 4 -1.19 26.31 4.89
C ILE A 4 -1.03 25.54 6.19
N ALA A 5 -2.10 24.87 6.64
CA ALA A 5 -2.08 24.05 7.84
C ALA A 5 -0.91 23.04 7.75
N LEU A 6 -0.03 23.08 8.77
CA LEU A 6 1.16 22.21 8.81
C LEU A 6 0.81 20.80 9.29
N GLY A 7 -0.27 20.65 10.04
CA GLY A 7 -0.70 19.40 10.63
C GLY A 7 -1.77 18.70 9.79
N ILE A 8 -1.80 17.35 9.88
CA ILE A 8 -2.88 16.51 9.38
C ILE A 8 -3.33 15.58 10.51
N SER A 9 -4.64 15.46 10.73
CA SER A 9 -5.15 14.55 11.75
C SER A 9 -5.06 13.08 11.31
N ALA A 10 -4.98 12.16 12.29
CA ALA A 10 -4.96 10.72 12.02
C ALA A 10 -6.19 10.28 11.22
N THR A 11 -7.40 10.73 11.58
CA THR A 11 -8.64 10.41 10.89
C THR A 11 -8.62 10.84 9.42
N LYS A 12 -8.11 12.05 9.14
CA LYS A 12 -7.98 12.52 7.75
C LYS A 12 -7.00 11.68 6.96
N LEU A 13 -5.84 11.36 7.55
CA LEU A 13 -4.81 10.55 6.88
C LEU A 13 -5.31 9.11 6.64
N ILE A 14 -6.02 8.49 7.61
CA ILE A 14 -6.66 7.16 7.44
C ILE A 14 -7.63 7.17 6.25
N SER A 15 -8.37 8.26 6.03
CA SER A 15 -9.30 8.35 4.89
C SER A 15 -8.60 8.37 3.52
N LEU A 16 -7.34 8.74 3.46
CA LEU A 16 -6.53 8.79 2.24
C LEU A 16 -5.78 7.48 1.96
N LEU A 17 -5.50 6.70 3.01
CA LEU A 17 -4.73 5.46 2.89
C LEU A 17 -5.46 4.43 2.01
N GLY A 18 -4.70 3.63 1.27
CA GLY A 18 -5.24 2.65 0.33
C GLY A 18 -5.75 3.26 -0.97
N SER A 19 -5.40 4.50 -1.28
CA SER A 19 -5.80 5.18 -2.52
C SER A 19 -4.62 5.84 -3.23
N LYS A 20 -4.81 6.23 -4.49
CA LYS A 20 -3.83 7.03 -5.26
C LYS A 20 -3.53 8.40 -4.65
N ARG A 21 -4.42 8.90 -3.78
CA ARG A 21 -4.28 10.18 -3.09
C ARG A 21 -3.50 10.08 -1.78
N ALA A 22 -3.08 8.87 -1.38
CA ALA A 22 -2.29 8.70 -0.18
C ALA A 22 -0.96 9.46 -0.32
N PRO A 23 -0.60 10.30 0.66
CA PRO A 23 0.71 10.96 0.67
C PRO A 23 1.83 9.93 0.85
N LEU A 24 3.06 10.34 0.58
CA LEU A 24 4.24 9.57 0.99
C LEU A 24 4.42 9.73 2.51
N LEU A 25 4.46 8.62 3.23
CA LEU A 25 4.60 8.61 4.68
C LEU A 25 6.06 8.39 5.08
N LEU A 26 6.60 9.29 5.89
CA LEU A 26 7.96 9.19 6.41
C LEU A 26 7.93 9.07 7.95
N ASP A 27 8.44 7.95 8.43
CA ASP A 27 8.68 7.75 9.87
C ASP A 27 10.00 8.44 10.23
N VAL A 28 9.90 9.52 10.98
CA VAL A 28 11.07 10.29 11.44
C VAL A 28 11.26 10.16 12.95
N ARG A 29 10.86 9.05 13.52
CA ARG A 29 11.21 8.72 14.90
C ARG A 29 12.73 8.61 15.04
N ARG A 30 13.28 9.02 16.19
CA ARG A 30 14.67 8.71 16.52
C ARG A 30 14.91 7.21 16.45
N ALA A 31 16.08 6.80 16.03
CA ALA A 31 16.43 5.38 15.84
C ALA A 31 16.01 4.51 17.04
N ALA A 32 16.33 4.90 18.27
CA ALA A 32 15.97 4.16 19.46
C ALA A 32 14.44 3.96 19.63
N ALA A 33 13.62 4.97 19.29
CA ALA A 33 12.15 4.85 19.37
C ALA A 33 11.59 4.06 18.19
N PHE A 34 12.21 4.15 17.03
CA PHE A 34 11.88 3.30 15.88
C PHE A 34 12.20 1.85 16.17
N ASP A 35 13.39 1.54 16.70
CA ASP A 35 13.84 0.17 16.96
C ASP A 35 13.01 -0.51 18.04
N ALA A 36 12.61 0.23 19.08
CA ALA A 36 11.79 -0.26 20.18
C ALA A 36 10.35 -0.64 19.78
N ASP A 37 9.80 -0.05 18.72
CA ASP A 37 8.46 -0.37 18.25
C ASP A 37 8.51 -1.47 17.19
N SER A 38 7.68 -2.49 17.29
CA SER A 38 7.62 -3.59 16.31
C SER A 38 6.90 -3.22 15.01
N VAL A 39 6.23 -2.06 14.97
CA VAL A 39 5.40 -1.65 13.83
C VAL A 39 5.73 -0.24 13.35
N VAL A 40 5.33 0.02 12.10
CA VAL A 40 5.27 1.35 11.48
C VAL A 40 3.86 1.59 10.93
N ILE A 41 3.50 2.84 10.68
CA ILE A 41 2.29 3.16 9.91
C ILE A 41 2.37 2.47 8.54
N ALA A 42 1.30 1.85 8.09
CA ALA A 42 1.26 1.20 6.78
C ALA A 42 1.73 2.15 5.67
N SER A 43 2.52 1.65 4.74
CA SER A 43 3.21 2.39 3.66
C SER A 43 4.30 3.38 4.09
N ALA A 44 4.60 3.50 5.38
CA ALA A 44 5.63 4.43 5.84
C ALA A 44 7.05 3.86 5.66
N THR A 45 7.99 4.77 5.38
CA THR A 45 9.42 4.47 5.32
C THR A 45 10.16 5.26 6.37
N TRP A 46 11.06 4.60 7.13
CA TRP A 46 11.86 5.30 8.14
C TRP A 46 12.95 6.16 7.51
N ARG A 47 13.15 7.33 8.09
CA ARG A 47 14.20 8.30 7.74
C ARG A 47 14.82 8.89 8.99
N ASP A 48 16.14 9.01 9.00
CA ASP A 48 16.84 9.67 10.09
C ASP A 48 16.46 11.16 10.12
N PRO A 49 15.80 11.64 11.19
CA PRO A 49 15.40 13.03 11.29
C PRO A 49 16.58 14.01 11.38
N PHE A 50 17.77 13.53 11.68
CA PHE A 50 18.99 14.33 11.81
C PHE A 50 19.84 14.37 10.53
N ALA A 51 19.46 13.61 9.50
CA ALA A 51 20.15 13.51 8.22
C ALA A 51 19.24 13.90 7.03
N VAL A 52 18.39 14.93 7.22
CA VAL A 52 17.36 15.32 6.24
C VAL A 52 17.97 15.62 4.87
N ASP A 53 19.10 16.32 4.82
CA ASP A 53 19.76 16.72 3.57
C ASP A 53 20.30 15.53 2.76
N ASP A 54 20.55 14.38 3.40
CA ASP A 54 21.06 13.19 2.74
C ASP A 54 19.97 12.48 1.92
N TRP A 55 18.73 12.48 2.40
CA TRP A 55 17.63 11.74 1.77
C TRP A 55 16.59 12.64 1.08
N LEU A 56 16.54 13.94 1.38
CA LEU A 56 15.61 14.90 0.77
C LEU A 56 15.64 14.87 -0.76
N LYS A 57 16.82 14.79 -1.36
CA LYS A 57 17.06 14.81 -2.81
C LYS A 57 16.45 13.63 -3.57
N PHE A 58 16.09 12.57 -2.85
CA PHE A 58 15.47 11.38 -3.43
C PHE A 58 13.95 11.37 -3.32
N LEU A 59 13.34 12.39 -2.71
CA LEU A 59 11.88 12.44 -2.57
C LEU A 59 11.20 12.86 -3.87
N PRO A 60 10.05 12.24 -4.19
CA PRO A 60 9.28 12.62 -5.37
C PRO A 60 8.62 14.00 -5.20
N HIS A 61 8.91 14.93 -6.10
CA HIS A 61 8.38 16.31 -6.05
C HIS A 61 6.89 16.45 -6.40
N HIS A 62 6.29 15.43 -6.97
CA HIS A 62 4.90 15.43 -7.43
C HIS A 62 3.92 14.85 -6.41
N ARG A 63 4.38 14.50 -5.22
CA ARG A 63 3.58 13.82 -4.20
C ARG A 63 3.63 14.56 -2.88
N GLU A 64 2.48 14.68 -2.21
CA GLU A 64 2.43 15.19 -0.84
C GLU A 64 3.17 14.25 0.11
N ILE A 65 3.78 14.81 1.14
CA ILE A 65 4.56 14.08 2.13
C ILE A 65 3.94 14.31 3.50
N VAL A 66 3.76 13.25 4.27
CA VAL A 66 3.41 13.35 5.69
C VAL A 66 4.52 12.73 6.51
N VAL A 67 5.10 13.51 7.40
CA VAL A 67 6.11 13.03 8.35
C VAL A 67 5.47 12.78 9.72
N TYR A 68 5.92 11.75 10.44
CA TYR A 68 5.46 11.49 11.79
C TYR A 68 6.59 11.06 12.72
N CYS A 69 6.48 11.43 13.99
CA CYS A 69 7.29 10.89 15.07
C CYS A 69 6.37 10.17 16.08
N VAL A 70 6.82 9.96 17.32
CA VAL A 70 6.01 9.27 18.33
C VAL A 70 4.74 10.07 18.66
N HIS A 71 4.86 11.34 18.98
CA HIS A 71 3.76 12.20 19.48
C HIS A 71 3.42 13.39 18.59
N GLY A 72 3.98 13.51 17.38
CA GLY A 72 3.71 14.66 16.50
C GLY A 72 4.29 15.99 17.00
N HIS A 73 5.36 15.95 17.77
CA HIS A 73 5.99 17.14 18.37
C HIS A 73 7.17 17.67 17.52
N GLU A 74 8.20 18.23 18.17
CA GLU A 74 9.30 18.96 17.54
C GLU A 74 9.98 18.22 16.37
N ILE A 75 10.27 16.93 16.51
CA ILE A 75 11.01 16.18 15.49
C ILE A 75 10.26 16.19 14.16
N SER A 76 8.99 15.79 14.15
CA SER A 76 8.19 15.78 12.91
C SER A 76 7.89 17.18 12.40
N LYS A 77 7.67 18.17 13.29
CA LYS A 77 7.46 19.58 12.91
C LYS A 77 8.71 20.19 12.28
N ASN A 78 9.89 19.96 12.88
CA ASN A 78 11.16 20.44 12.35
C ASN A 78 11.50 19.79 11.02
N THR A 79 11.32 18.47 10.89
CA THR A 79 11.50 17.77 9.62
C THR A 79 10.54 18.31 8.54
N CYS A 80 9.25 18.49 8.88
CA CYS A 80 8.27 19.08 7.96
C CYS A 80 8.68 20.50 7.51
N SER A 81 9.19 21.33 8.42
CA SER A 81 9.70 22.66 8.10
C SER A 81 10.94 22.59 7.20
N ALA A 82 11.89 21.70 7.49
CA ALA A 82 13.08 21.51 6.67
C ALA A 82 12.71 21.09 5.24
N LEU A 83 11.76 20.15 5.05
CA LEU A 83 11.27 19.73 3.74
C LEU A 83 10.69 20.88 2.92
N ARG A 84 10.07 21.88 3.56
CA ARG A 84 9.49 23.06 2.89
C ARG A 84 10.51 24.10 2.52
N THR A 85 11.57 24.24 3.32
CA THR A 85 12.59 25.27 3.15
C THR A 85 13.78 24.79 2.32
N SER A 86 14.08 23.50 2.36
CA SER A 86 15.21 22.90 1.64
C SER A 86 14.79 22.57 0.20
N GLY A 87 15.42 23.24 -0.75
CA GLY A 87 15.35 22.88 -2.16
C GLY A 87 14.07 23.31 -2.87
N SER A 88 14.06 24.50 -3.42
CA SER A 88 13.13 25.02 -4.44
C SER A 88 11.66 25.20 -4.05
N GLY A 89 11.26 25.07 -2.79
CA GLY A 89 9.89 25.37 -2.33
C GLY A 89 8.78 24.53 -2.98
N ARG A 90 9.09 23.35 -3.52
CA ARG A 90 8.16 22.51 -4.30
C ARG A 90 7.59 21.33 -3.52
N LEU A 91 8.11 21.01 -2.31
CA LEU A 91 7.58 19.88 -1.53
C LEU A 91 6.44 20.35 -0.64
N ILE A 92 5.26 19.78 -0.86
CA ILE A 92 4.10 19.95 0.03
C ILE A 92 4.24 18.91 1.14
N SER A 93 4.49 19.37 2.37
CA SER A 93 4.67 18.47 3.50
C SER A 93 3.81 18.87 4.69
N HIS A 94 3.34 17.86 5.43
CA HIS A 94 2.56 17.96 6.66
C HIS A 94 3.18 17.07 7.72
N PHE A 95 2.91 17.38 9.00
CA PHE A 95 3.22 16.45 10.08
C PHE A 95 1.94 15.81 10.62
N LEU A 96 2.00 14.56 11.05
CA LEU A 96 0.88 13.86 11.68
C LEU A 96 0.68 14.35 13.11
N GLU A 97 -0.46 14.95 13.38
CA GLU A 97 -0.85 15.39 14.71
C GLU A 97 -0.96 14.21 15.66
N GLY A 98 -0.32 14.31 16.83
CA GLY A 98 -0.24 13.23 17.81
C GLY A 98 0.63 12.04 17.40
N GLY A 99 1.25 12.07 16.21
CA GLY A 99 2.19 11.06 15.74
C GLY A 99 1.61 9.65 15.63
N ILE A 100 2.49 8.62 15.74
CA ILE A 100 2.07 7.22 15.61
C ILE A 100 1.13 6.80 16.76
N GLU A 101 1.21 7.45 17.93
CA GLU A 101 0.32 7.12 19.05
C GLU A 101 -1.13 7.53 18.75
N ALA A 102 -1.36 8.73 18.21
CA ALA A 102 -2.69 9.14 17.78
C ALA A 102 -3.19 8.30 16.60
N TRP A 103 -2.28 7.87 15.70
CA TRP A 103 -2.62 6.95 14.62
C TRP A 103 -3.14 5.62 15.14
N LYS A 104 -2.42 4.98 16.08
CA LYS A 104 -2.83 3.73 16.71
C LYS A 104 -4.14 3.90 17.47
N ALA A 105 -4.30 4.98 18.21
CA ALA A 105 -5.53 5.30 18.97
C ALA A 105 -6.75 5.50 18.04
N ALA A 106 -6.54 6.02 16.83
CA ALA A 106 -7.58 6.18 15.81
C ALA A 106 -7.87 4.88 15.02
N GLY A 107 -7.19 3.76 15.33
CA GLY A 107 -7.34 2.50 14.61
C GLY A 107 -6.72 2.49 13.22
N GLY A 108 -5.75 3.37 12.96
CA GLY A 108 -5.04 3.43 11.67
C GLY A 108 -4.18 2.17 11.43
N PRO A 109 -4.16 1.62 10.21
CA PRO A 109 -3.43 0.41 9.91
C PRO A 109 -1.92 0.59 10.04
N THR A 110 -1.28 -0.43 10.62
CA THR A 110 0.18 -0.54 10.77
C THR A 110 0.67 -1.80 10.08
N ILE A 111 1.97 -1.84 9.79
CA ILE A 111 2.65 -3.05 9.31
C ILE A 111 3.77 -3.44 10.26
N LYS A 112 3.98 -4.76 10.40
CA LYS A 112 5.08 -5.34 11.16
C LYS A 112 6.41 -5.08 10.46
N LYS A 113 7.40 -4.61 11.21
CA LYS A 113 8.78 -4.50 10.72
C LYS A 113 9.41 -5.87 10.50
N GLY A 114 10.26 -5.98 9.48
CA GLY A 114 11.01 -7.22 9.21
C GLY A 114 10.18 -8.37 8.65
N ALA A 115 8.93 -8.14 8.23
CA ALA A 115 8.12 -9.14 7.56
C ALA A 115 8.66 -9.52 6.18
N ALA A 116 9.40 -8.60 5.54
CA ALA A 116 10.13 -8.86 4.31
C ALA A 116 11.49 -8.14 4.32
N PRO A 117 12.50 -8.63 3.57
CA PRO A 117 13.82 -8.01 3.49
C PRO A 117 13.73 -6.54 3.00
N GLY A 118 14.43 -5.64 3.69
CA GLY A 118 14.53 -4.23 3.30
C GLY A 118 13.29 -3.37 3.56
N ILE A 119 12.20 -3.92 4.09
CA ILE A 119 11.00 -3.16 4.41
C ILE A 119 10.94 -2.91 5.93
N PRO A 120 10.72 -1.65 6.36
CA PRO A 120 10.29 -0.44 5.66
C PRO A 120 11.39 0.60 5.40
N SER A 121 12.56 0.25 4.97
CA SER A 121 13.72 1.17 4.98
C SER A 121 14.07 1.85 3.64
N ALA A 122 13.30 1.67 2.58
CA ALA A 122 13.82 1.82 1.22
C ALA A 122 13.22 2.94 0.35
N VAL A 123 13.32 4.24 0.71
CA VAL A 123 13.03 5.32 -0.27
C VAL A 123 14.09 5.39 -1.39
N ASN A 124 15.34 5.08 -1.09
CA ASN A 124 16.43 5.11 -2.08
C ASN A 124 16.67 3.77 -2.79
N ASN A 125 15.96 2.74 -2.35
CA ASN A 125 16.08 1.40 -2.90
C ASN A 125 14.71 0.72 -2.79
N PRO A 126 13.80 0.97 -3.74
CA PRO A 126 12.47 0.38 -3.73
C PRO A 126 12.56 -1.14 -3.67
N SER A 127 11.65 -1.75 -2.92
CA SER A 127 11.57 -3.21 -2.87
C SER A 127 11.23 -3.76 -4.26
N LYS A 128 11.90 -4.84 -4.64
CA LYS A 128 11.62 -5.54 -5.90
C LYS A 128 10.84 -6.80 -5.60
N TRP A 129 9.76 -6.98 -6.32
CA TRP A 129 8.88 -8.14 -6.20
C TRP A 129 8.76 -8.85 -7.53
N ILE A 130 8.76 -10.17 -7.52
CA ILE A 130 8.74 -10.95 -8.75
C ILE A 130 7.70 -12.08 -8.69
N THR A 131 6.99 -12.26 -9.80
CA THR A 131 6.06 -13.36 -10.00
C THR A 131 6.01 -13.80 -11.45
N ARG A 132 5.08 -14.71 -11.76
CA ARG A 132 4.87 -15.23 -13.11
C ARG A 132 4.25 -14.16 -14.02
N GLU A 133 4.65 -14.16 -15.29
CA GLU A 133 4.03 -13.37 -16.36
C GLU A 133 2.54 -13.66 -16.51
N ARG A 134 1.83 -12.80 -17.24
CA ARG A 134 0.37 -12.81 -17.44
C ARG A 134 -0.39 -12.78 -16.11
N PRO A 135 -0.18 -11.72 -15.29
CA PRO A 135 -0.78 -11.61 -13.97
C PRO A 135 -2.32 -11.57 -14.04
N LYS A 136 -2.98 -12.23 -13.10
CA LYS A 136 -4.42 -12.19 -12.92
C LYS A 136 -4.72 -12.21 -11.43
N ILE A 137 -5.84 -11.67 -11.04
CA ILE A 137 -6.42 -11.68 -9.69
C ILE A 137 -5.34 -11.41 -8.62
N ASP A 138 -4.79 -12.46 -8.01
CA ASP A 138 -3.85 -12.37 -6.88
C ASP A 138 -2.53 -11.71 -7.28
N ARG A 139 -2.05 -11.94 -8.51
CA ARG A 139 -0.83 -11.31 -9.05
C ARG A 139 -1.01 -9.84 -9.46
N ILE A 140 -2.23 -9.28 -9.29
CA ILE A 140 -2.54 -7.86 -9.38
C ILE A 140 -2.93 -7.32 -8.00
N ALA A 141 -3.69 -8.08 -7.21
CA ALA A 141 -4.10 -7.72 -5.86
C ALA A 141 -2.89 -7.54 -4.93
N CYS A 142 -1.92 -8.47 -4.98
CA CYS A 142 -0.70 -8.38 -4.18
C CYS A 142 0.12 -7.11 -4.50
N PRO A 143 0.46 -6.80 -5.77
CA PRO A 143 1.07 -5.53 -6.13
C PRO A 143 0.29 -4.30 -5.67
N TRP A 144 -1.04 -4.32 -5.79
CA TRP A 144 -1.89 -3.24 -5.29
C TRP A 144 -1.70 -3.04 -3.79
N MET A 145 -1.81 -4.12 -2.99
CA MET A 145 -1.62 -4.03 -1.54
C MET A 145 -0.21 -3.60 -1.17
N ILE A 146 0.81 -4.12 -1.86
CA ILE A 146 2.19 -3.74 -1.63
C ILE A 146 2.37 -2.23 -1.84
N ARG A 147 1.92 -1.68 -2.97
CA ARG A 147 2.04 -0.24 -3.25
C ARG A 147 1.17 0.65 -2.36
N ARG A 148 0.04 0.14 -1.85
CA ARG A 148 -0.89 0.95 -1.03
C ARG A 148 -0.59 0.90 0.46
N PHE A 149 0.00 -0.21 0.96
CA PHE A 149 0.12 -0.46 2.40
C PHE A 149 1.53 -0.84 2.85
N ILE A 150 2.43 -1.24 1.96
CA ILE A 150 3.74 -1.77 2.34
C ILE A 150 4.86 -0.87 1.84
N ASP A 151 5.04 -0.77 0.52
CA ASP A 151 6.07 0.05 -0.13
C ASP A 151 5.50 0.76 -1.36
N PRO A 152 5.21 2.08 -1.25
CA PRO A 152 4.64 2.85 -2.34
C PRO A 152 5.53 2.97 -3.59
N MET A 153 6.82 2.66 -3.46
CA MET A 153 7.81 2.72 -4.54
C MET A 153 8.16 1.35 -5.11
N ALA A 154 7.50 0.27 -4.64
CA ALA A 154 7.78 -1.10 -5.04
C ALA A 154 7.78 -1.29 -6.57
N GLU A 155 8.80 -2.01 -7.04
CA GLU A 155 8.96 -2.43 -8.43
C GLU A 155 8.50 -3.88 -8.60
N PHE A 156 7.82 -4.17 -9.71
CA PHE A 156 7.33 -5.51 -10.01
C PHE A 156 8.00 -6.06 -11.26
N ILE A 157 8.35 -7.34 -11.20
CA ILE A 157 9.04 -8.07 -12.26
C ILE A 157 8.17 -9.28 -12.61
N TYR A 158 7.97 -9.50 -13.89
CA TYR A 158 7.26 -10.66 -14.41
C TYR A 158 8.23 -11.56 -15.16
N ALA A 159 8.11 -12.88 -14.97
CA ALA A 159 9.00 -13.85 -15.56
C ALA A 159 8.26 -15.16 -15.92
N PRO A 160 8.76 -15.93 -16.90
CA PRO A 160 8.30 -17.31 -17.11
C PRO A 160 8.34 -18.12 -15.82
N SER A 161 7.36 -18.98 -15.61
CA SER A 161 7.17 -19.72 -14.34
C SER A 161 8.43 -20.46 -13.84
N ASP A 162 9.17 -21.05 -14.74
CA ASP A 162 10.42 -21.79 -14.46
C ASP A 162 11.62 -20.89 -14.12
N GLN A 163 11.52 -19.59 -14.40
CA GLN A 163 12.61 -18.63 -14.20
C GLN A 163 12.42 -17.73 -12.97
N VAL A 164 11.23 -17.71 -12.38
CA VAL A 164 10.90 -16.76 -11.28
C VAL A 164 11.90 -16.85 -10.14
N LEU A 165 12.18 -18.04 -9.61
CA LEU A 165 13.06 -18.20 -8.45
C LEU A 165 14.53 -17.88 -8.77
N VAL A 166 15.00 -18.23 -9.95
CA VAL A 166 16.36 -17.90 -10.40
C VAL A 166 16.52 -16.39 -10.56
N ARG A 167 15.57 -15.74 -11.22
CA ARG A 167 15.59 -14.27 -11.38
C ARG A 167 15.39 -13.53 -10.06
N ALA A 168 14.61 -14.09 -9.13
CA ALA A 168 14.47 -13.55 -7.78
C ALA A 168 15.82 -13.39 -7.09
N GLN A 169 16.64 -14.44 -7.13
CA GLN A 169 18.00 -14.42 -6.56
C GLN A 169 18.92 -13.42 -7.27
N GLN A 170 18.93 -13.45 -8.61
CA GLN A 170 19.79 -12.59 -9.43
C GLN A 170 19.49 -11.09 -9.24
N GLN A 171 18.22 -10.73 -9.03
CA GLN A 171 17.79 -9.34 -8.93
C GLN A 171 17.51 -8.89 -7.48
N SER A 172 17.78 -9.77 -6.50
CA SER A 172 17.43 -9.54 -5.09
C SER A 172 15.97 -9.16 -4.92
N ALA A 173 15.07 -9.81 -5.69
CA ALA A 173 13.64 -9.58 -5.67
C ALA A 173 12.92 -10.58 -4.77
N ILE A 174 11.83 -10.15 -4.13
CA ILE A 174 10.99 -10.95 -3.25
C ILE A 174 9.99 -11.71 -4.12
N PRO A 175 10.04 -13.06 -4.16
CA PRO A 175 9.08 -13.83 -4.95
C PRO A 175 7.72 -13.92 -4.23
N TYR A 176 6.63 -13.82 -5.00
CA TYR A 176 5.26 -13.99 -4.51
C TYR A 176 4.40 -14.77 -5.50
N ASP A 177 3.34 -15.38 -5.01
CA ASP A 177 2.38 -16.22 -5.77
C ASP A 177 3.08 -17.30 -6.60
N VAL A 178 4.07 -17.97 -6.00
CA VAL A 178 4.80 -19.11 -6.55
C VAL A 178 4.87 -20.20 -5.48
N PRO A 179 4.74 -21.47 -5.83
CA PRO A 179 4.82 -22.55 -4.85
C PRO A 179 6.12 -22.53 -4.04
N GLY A 180 6.03 -22.75 -2.72
CA GLY A 180 7.19 -22.89 -1.84
C GLY A 180 7.83 -21.58 -1.37
N VAL A 181 7.28 -20.41 -1.71
CA VAL A 181 7.77 -19.12 -1.20
C VAL A 181 6.88 -18.59 -0.05
N GLN A 182 7.41 -17.63 0.70
CA GLN A 182 6.75 -17.04 1.87
C GLN A 182 5.37 -16.46 1.50
N PHE A 183 5.30 -15.61 0.50
CA PHE A 183 4.07 -14.91 0.09
C PHE A 183 3.34 -15.70 -1.01
N SER A 184 2.83 -16.87 -0.65
CA SER A 184 2.11 -17.77 -1.54
C SER A 184 0.87 -18.34 -0.87
N HIS A 185 0.10 -19.13 -1.62
CA HIS A 185 -1.08 -19.82 -1.11
C HIS A 185 -0.77 -20.67 0.14
N ARG A 186 -1.66 -20.65 1.12
CA ARG A 186 -1.58 -21.41 2.38
C ARG A 186 -2.92 -22.11 2.63
N GLY A 187 -3.01 -23.39 2.29
CA GLY A 187 -4.28 -24.13 2.34
C GLY A 187 -5.34 -23.49 1.45
N ASP A 188 -6.46 -23.07 2.03
CA ASP A 188 -7.55 -22.41 1.29
C ASP A 188 -7.37 -20.91 1.08
N ARG A 189 -6.27 -20.34 1.56
CA ARG A 189 -5.95 -18.90 1.47
C ARG A 189 -5.03 -18.61 0.31
N CYS A 190 -5.20 -17.45 -0.32
CA CYS A 190 -4.40 -17.01 -1.44
C CYS A 190 -3.19 -16.16 -1.00
N SER A 191 -2.35 -15.72 -1.95
CA SER A 191 -1.14 -14.96 -1.65
C SER A 191 -1.45 -13.57 -1.07
N PHE A 192 -2.60 -12.98 -1.41
CA PHE A 192 -3.08 -11.75 -0.80
C PHE A 192 -3.31 -11.91 0.71
N ASP A 193 -3.91 -13.02 1.13
CA ASP A 193 -4.06 -13.36 2.54
C ASP A 193 -2.71 -13.50 3.26
N ALA A 194 -1.73 -14.16 2.61
CA ALA A 194 -0.40 -14.36 3.17
C ALA A 194 0.31 -13.02 3.44
N LEU A 195 0.14 -12.03 2.57
CA LEU A 195 0.68 -10.69 2.81
C LEU A 195 0.02 -10.02 4.02
N ILE A 196 -1.32 -10.06 4.15
CA ILE A 196 -2.02 -9.49 5.31
C ILE A 196 -1.51 -10.12 6.60
N GLU A 197 -1.36 -11.45 6.62
CA GLU A 197 -0.91 -12.21 7.79
C GLU A 197 0.53 -11.88 8.18
N ASP A 198 1.46 -11.94 7.23
CA ASP A 198 2.88 -11.79 7.53
C ASP A 198 3.24 -10.36 7.90
N PHE A 199 2.63 -9.37 7.23
CA PHE A 199 2.78 -7.95 7.59
C PHE A 199 1.91 -7.54 8.76
N GLN A 200 1.02 -8.41 9.25
CA GLN A 200 0.09 -8.16 10.35
C GLN A 200 -0.71 -6.86 10.13
N ILE A 201 -1.24 -6.68 8.91
CA ILE A 201 -2.01 -5.47 8.57
C ILE A 201 -3.38 -5.57 9.22
N ASN A 202 -3.67 -4.69 10.16
CA ASN A 202 -4.97 -4.63 10.82
C ASN A 202 -5.88 -3.61 10.12
N ASP A 203 -6.62 -4.05 9.10
CA ASP A 203 -7.59 -3.24 8.37
C ASP A 203 -8.80 -4.09 7.98
N PRO A 204 -9.98 -3.88 8.60
CA PRO A 204 -11.19 -4.65 8.29
C PRO A 204 -11.63 -4.56 6.82
N ALA A 205 -11.28 -3.48 6.12
CA ALA A 205 -11.61 -3.36 4.70
C ALA A 205 -10.70 -4.24 3.84
N LEU A 206 -9.44 -4.46 4.24
CA LEU A 206 -8.56 -5.44 3.60
C LEU A 206 -9.04 -6.87 3.86
N ASP A 207 -9.52 -7.19 5.07
CA ASP A 207 -10.08 -8.50 5.36
C ASP A 207 -11.30 -8.80 4.48
N ALA A 208 -12.18 -7.80 4.28
CA ALA A 208 -13.32 -7.93 3.38
C ALA A 208 -12.89 -8.06 1.90
N LEU A 209 -11.87 -7.32 1.47
CA LEU A 209 -11.32 -7.43 0.13
C LEU A 209 -10.65 -8.80 -0.09
N ALA A 210 -9.99 -9.36 0.92
CA ALA A 210 -9.37 -10.67 0.86
C ALA A 210 -10.38 -11.79 0.56
N LEU A 211 -11.60 -11.70 1.08
CA LEU A 211 -12.67 -12.65 0.74
C LEU A 211 -13.04 -12.59 -0.75
N ILE A 212 -13.11 -11.38 -1.31
CA ILE A 212 -13.43 -11.16 -2.73
C ILE A 212 -12.30 -11.73 -3.61
N VAL A 213 -11.05 -11.38 -3.28
CA VAL A 213 -9.85 -11.85 -4.01
C VAL A 213 -9.75 -13.36 -3.95
N ARG A 214 -9.81 -13.93 -2.76
CA ARG A 214 -9.73 -15.38 -2.54
C ARG A 214 -10.83 -16.12 -3.31
N GLY A 215 -12.07 -15.63 -3.27
CA GLY A 215 -13.17 -16.24 -3.99
C GLY A 215 -12.96 -16.27 -5.51
N ALA A 216 -12.40 -15.20 -6.06
CA ALA A 216 -12.06 -15.12 -7.47
C ALA A 216 -10.85 -15.99 -7.85
N ASP A 217 -9.82 -16.00 -7.00
CA ASP A 217 -8.54 -16.65 -7.29
C ASP A 217 -8.56 -18.17 -7.08
N THR A 218 -9.30 -18.65 -6.07
CA THR A 218 -9.34 -20.08 -5.72
C THR A 218 -10.53 -20.83 -6.30
N GLY A 219 -11.30 -20.23 -7.21
CA GLY A 219 -12.49 -20.84 -7.81
C GLY A 219 -13.64 -21.05 -6.82
N LYS A 220 -13.72 -20.23 -5.77
CA LYS A 220 -14.78 -20.27 -4.75
C LYS A 220 -15.62 -18.99 -4.75
N PRO A 221 -16.34 -18.67 -5.85
CA PRO A 221 -17.03 -17.37 -6.00
C PRO A 221 -18.12 -17.12 -4.96
N GLN A 222 -18.57 -18.16 -4.26
CA GLN A 222 -19.54 -18.08 -3.18
C GLN A 222 -19.00 -17.41 -1.90
N LEU A 223 -17.68 -17.19 -1.78
CA LEU A 223 -17.08 -16.53 -0.62
C LEU A 223 -17.48 -15.06 -0.52
N ALA A 224 -17.68 -14.39 -1.67
CA ALA A 224 -18.22 -13.04 -1.74
C ALA A 224 -18.93 -12.83 -3.07
N ALA A 225 -20.05 -12.11 -3.04
CA ALA A 225 -20.87 -11.86 -4.25
C ALA A 225 -20.08 -11.19 -5.39
N GLN A 226 -19.06 -10.38 -5.05
CA GLN A 226 -18.21 -9.66 -5.99
C GLN A 226 -17.14 -10.52 -6.65
N SER A 227 -16.86 -11.72 -6.14
CA SER A 227 -15.75 -12.57 -6.62
C SER A 227 -15.91 -12.97 -8.09
N ALA A 228 -17.10 -13.32 -8.53
CA ALA A 228 -17.36 -13.66 -9.94
C ALA A 228 -17.14 -12.45 -10.87
N GLY A 229 -17.54 -11.25 -10.44
CA GLY A 229 -17.29 -10.00 -11.14
C GLY A 229 -15.79 -9.67 -11.26
N LEU A 230 -15.05 -9.81 -10.16
CA LEU A 230 -13.60 -9.62 -10.16
C LEU A 230 -12.88 -10.59 -11.09
N LEU A 231 -13.28 -11.88 -11.09
CA LEU A 231 -12.75 -12.88 -12.03
C LEU A 231 -12.98 -12.45 -13.48
N ALA A 232 -14.22 -12.10 -13.83
CA ALA A 232 -14.56 -11.70 -15.20
C ALA A 232 -13.75 -10.46 -15.66
N ILE A 233 -13.65 -9.43 -14.81
CA ILE A 233 -12.87 -8.21 -15.10
C ILE A 233 -11.37 -8.56 -15.25
N SER A 234 -10.82 -9.39 -14.37
CA SER A 234 -9.39 -9.77 -14.43
C SER A 234 -9.05 -10.55 -15.70
N LEU A 235 -9.94 -11.46 -16.14
CA LEU A 235 -9.78 -12.17 -17.41
C LEU A 235 -9.92 -11.23 -18.61
N GLY A 236 -10.86 -10.27 -18.55
CA GLY A 236 -11.03 -9.24 -19.57
C GLY A 236 -9.79 -8.36 -19.72
N LEU A 237 -9.22 -7.88 -18.61
CA LEU A 237 -7.96 -7.13 -18.61
C LEU A 237 -6.82 -7.94 -19.23
N SER A 238 -6.71 -9.23 -18.89
CA SER A 238 -5.70 -10.12 -19.47
C SER A 238 -5.88 -10.34 -20.98
N ALA A 239 -7.11 -10.25 -21.49
CA ALA A 239 -7.36 -10.32 -22.93
C ALA A 239 -7.05 -9.01 -23.66
N LEU A 240 -7.24 -7.87 -23.00
CA LEU A 240 -7.02 -6.54 -23.59
C LEU A 240 -5.54 -6.14 -23.61
N TYR A 241 -4.79 -6.46 -22.56
CA TYR A 241 -3.41 -6.00 -22.37
C TYR A 241 -2.43 -7.17 -22.53
N ALA A 242 -1.54 -7.07 -23.52
CA ALA A 242 -0.45 -8.04 -23.72
C ALA A 242 0.74 -7.74 -22.80
N ASP A 243 0.98 -6.47 -22.47
CA ASP A 243 2.04 -6.04 -21.57
C ASP A 243 1.59 -6.17 -20.12
N ASP A 244 2.41 -6.82 -19.30
CA ASP A 244 2.08 -7.15 -17.90
C ASP A 244 2.06 -5.91 -16.99
N HIS A 245 2.87 -4.89 -17.29
CA HIS A 245 2.89 -3.65 -16.52
C HIS A 245 1.67 -2.78 -16.85
N GLN A 246 1.27 -2.69 -18.11
CA GLN A 246 0.02 -2.02 -18.48
C GLN A 246 -1.18 -2.72 -17.83
N MET A 247 -1.20 -4.05 -17.85
CA MET A 247 -2.25 -4.82 -17.20
C MET A 247 -2.28 -4.59 -15.69
N LEU A 248 -1.11 -4.50 -15.04
CA LEU A 248 -1.02 -4.14 -13.63
C LEU A 248 -1.60 -2.75 -13.37
N ASP A 249 -1.17 -1.74 -14.13
CA ASP A 249 -1.59 -0.35 -13.90
C ASP A 249 -3.11 -0.17 -14.04
N GLU A 250 -3.72 -0.80 -15.04
CA GLU A 250 -5.18 -0.79 -15.22
C GLU A 250 -5.89 -1.63 -14.13
N GLY A 251 -5.35 -2.79 -13.80
CA GLY A 251 -5.88 -3.66 -12.76
C GLY A 251 -5.88 -3.01 -11.38
N MET A 252 -4.87 -2.22 -11.04
CA MET A 252 -4.81 -1.50 -9.77
C MET A 252 -6.01 -0.57 -9.55
N ASN A 253 -6.59 0.02 -10.62
CA ASN A 253 -7.78 0.85 -10.52
C ASN A 253 -9.01 0.05 -10.03
N VAL A 254 -9.10 -1.22 -10.41
CA VAL A 254 -10.19 -2.11 -9.98
C VAL A 254 -10.10 -2.35 -8.47
N TYR A 255 -8.91 -2.59 -7.95
CA TYR A 255 -8.72 -2.80 -6.51
C TYR A 255 -8.86 -1.50 -5.71
N ASP A 256 -8.43 -0.35 -6.24
CA ASP A 256 -8.72 0.96 -5.65
C ASP A 256 -10.24 1.16 -5.52
N ALA A 257 -11.03 0.82 -6.56
CA ALA A 257 -12.48 0.95 -6.55
C ALA A 257 -13.16 -0.02 -5.57
N LEU A 258 -12.73 -1.30 -5.53
CA LEU A 258 -13.25 -2.29 -4.59
C LEU A 258 -12.97 -1.89 -3.14
N TYR A 259 -11.76 -1.45 -2.84
CA TYR A 259 -11.38 -1.01 -1.50
C TYR A 259 -12.16 0.24 -1.07
N ALA A 260 -12.29 1.23 -1.96
CA ALA A 260 -13.10 2.43 -1.70
C ALA A 260 -14.57 2.07 -1.46
N TRP A 261 -15.15 1.19 -2.27
CA TRP A 261 -16.52 0.70 -2.09
C TRP A 261 -16.71 0.03 -0.72
N ILE A 262 -15.79 -0.84 -0.31
CA ILE A 262 -15.85 -1.50 0.99
C ILE A 262 -15.84 -0.47 2.13
N LYS A 263 -15.00 0.57 2.02
CA LYS A 263 -14.87 1.60 3.08
C LYS A 263 -16.03 2.57 3.17
N THR A 264 -16.61 2.96 2.05
CA THR A 264 -17.47 4.16 2.02
C THR A 264 -18.82 3.99 1.32
N ALA A 265 -18.96 3.00 0.43
CA ALA A 265 -20.12 2.89 -0.45
C ALA A 265 -20.84 1.53 -0.35
N ARG A 266 -20.48 0.69 0.61
CA ARG A 266 -21.04 -0.69 0.73
C ARG A 266 -22.56 -0.70 0.97
N ALA A 267 -23.10 0.35 1.57
CA ALA A 267 -24.54 0.48 1.83
C ALA A 267 -25.30 1.15 0.66
N GLU A 268 -24.59 1.67 -0.34
CA GLU A 268 -25.25 2.28 -1.49
C GLU A 268 -25.92 1.23 -2.36
N VAL A 269 -27.18 1.49 -2.72
CA VAL A 269 -27.98 0.65 -3.60
C VAL A 269 -28.39 1.50 -4.81
N HIS A 270 -28.06 1.00 -6.02
CA HIS A 270 -28.60 1.61 -7.23
C HIS A 270 -30.08 1.23 -7.37
N ASN A 271 -30.97 2.21 -7.19
CA ASN A 271 -32.42 1.99 -7.22
C ASN A 271 -32.97 2.42 -8.59
N ALA A 272 -33.55 1.46 -9.32
CA ALA A 272 -34.21 1.73 -10.61
C ALA A 272 -35.58 2.43 -10.49
N ASP A 273 -36.02 2.76 -9.28
CA ASP A 273 -37.33 3.37 -9.02
C ASP A 273 -37.48 4.80 -9.59
N PHE A 274 -36.35 5.46 -9.93
CA PHE A 274 -36.36 6.74 -10.65
C PHE A 274 -37.06 6.66 -12.05
N PHE A 275 -37.15 5.49 -12.66
CA PHE A 275 -37.84 5.31 -13.95
C PHE A 275 -39.29 4.90 -13.81
N LYS A 276 -39.81 4.78 -12.60
CA LYS A 276 -41.22 4.37 -12.30
C LYS A 276 -42.13 5.53 -11.89
N GLN A 277 -41.70 6.78 -11.99
CA GLN A 277 -42.60 7.91 -11.78
C GLN A 277 -43.41 8.15 -13.04
N PRO A 278 -44.76 8.24 -12.94
CA PRO A 278 -45.70 8.41 -14.05
C PRO A 278 -45.54 9.76 -14.76
#